data_5480d74c4df9bc330de17f2d18c1fb7f
#
_entry.id   5480d74c4df9bc330de17f2d18c1fb7f
#
_cell.length_a   1.000
_cell.length_b   1.000
_cell.length_c   1.000
_cell.angle_alpha   90.00
_cell.angle_beta   90.00
_cell.angle_gamma   90.00
#
_symmetry.space_group_name_H-M   'P 1'
#
loop_
_entity.id
_entity.type
_entity.pdbx_description
1 polymer ?
#
loop_
_entity_poly.entity_id
_entity_poly.type
_entity_poly.pdbx_seq_one_letter_code
_entity_poly.pdbx_strand_id
1 'polypeptide(L)'
;MAGGRPTIMTDAIVGKLEYGFMKGLNVTECCHYADISRTAFYDYCEKNPEFADRIEELKSCPSAKAKLNVVEAIENGDTDLSKWWLERKNKDEFSTKQEVSADVKGDLEITIELSDDE
;
A
#
# COMPACT_ATOMS: atom_id res chain seq x y z
N MET A 1 -19.90 -19.93 25.91
CA MET A 1 -19.92 -19.49 25.73
C MET A 1 -20.40 -18.85 25.50
N ALA A 2 -20.62 -18.64 25.54
CA ALA A 2 -20.96 -18.03 25.28
C ALA A 2 -21.00 -17.57 25.26
N GLY A 3 -21.35 -17.17 25.63
CA GLY A 3 -21.11 -16.80 25.47
C GLY A 3 -20.67 -17.00 25.23
N GLY A 4 -20.93 -17.15 25.71
CA GLY A 4 -20.19 -17.72 25.53
C GLY A 4 -19.60 -18.26 24.85
N ARG A 5 -19.94 -17.90 24.18
CA ARG A 5 -19.09 -18.47 23.29
C ARG A 5 -17.68 -17.99 23.51
N PRO A 6 -16.75 -18.90 23.62
CA PRO A 6 -15.37 -18.45 23.81
C PRO A 6 -14.92 -17.59 22.65
N THR A 7 -14.11 -16.61 22.93
CA THR A 7 -13.58 -15.81 21.87
C THR A 7 -12.59 -16.64 21.07
N ILE A 8 -12.65 -16.47 19.76
CA ILE A 8 -11.69 -17.12 18.89
C ILE A 8 -10.46 -16.25 18.68
N MET A 9 -10.49 -15.01 19.18
CA MET A 9 -9.40 -14.07 18.98
C MET A 9 -8.39 -14.20 20.11
N THR A 10 -7.65 -15.29 20.05
CA THR A 10 -6.58 -15.51 21.02
C THR A 10 -5.35 -14.70 20.62
N ASP A 11 -4.39 -14.63 21.54
CA ASP A 11 -3.13 -13.94 21.23
C ASP A 11 -2.46 -14.55 20.01
N ALA A 12 -2.55 -15.88 19.86
CA ALA A 12 -1.94 -16.53 18.71
C ALA A 12 -2.62 -16.11 17.41
N ILE A 13 -3.95 -16.03 17.44
CA ILE A 13 -4.69 -15.61 16.25
C ILE A 13 -4.38 -14.17 15.90
N VAL A 14 -4.38 -13.29 16.91
CA VAL A 14 -4.07 -11.89 16.69
C VAL A 14 -2.66 -11.76 16.10
N GLY A 15 -1.71 -12.52 16.62
CA GLY A 15 -0.34 -12.49 16.11
C GLY A 15 -0.26 -12.90 14.66
N LYS A 16 -1.03 -13.91 14.26
CA LYS A 16 -1.04 -14.35 12.87
C LYS A 16 -1.62 -13.28 11.96
N LEU A 17 -2.68 -12.62 12.40
CA LEU A 17 -3.28 -11.55 11.62
C LEU A 17 -2.29 -10.41 11.44
N GLU A 18 -1.65 -10.01 12.53
CA GLU A 18 -0.67 -8.93 12.45
C GLU A 18 0.48 -9.28 11.52
N TYR A 19 0.97 -10.50 11.66
CA TYR A 19 2.06 -10.96 10.79
C TYR A 19 1.64 -10.90 9.32
N GLY A 20 0.43 -11.37 9.02
CA GLY A 20 -0.05 -11.38 7.64
C GLY A 20 -0.14 -9.99 7.04
N PHE A 21 -0.73 -9.06 7.80
CA PHE A 21 -0.85 -7.69 7.30
C PHE A 21 0.52 -7.05 7.13
N MET A 22 1.41 -7.32 8.06
CA MET A 22 2.76 -6.78 7.95
C MET A 22 3.47 -7.29 6.71
N LYS A 23 3.12 -8.50 6.27
CA LYS A 23 3.71 -9.10 5.07
C LYS A 23 2.96 -8.77 3.80
N GLY A 24 1.87 -8.02 3.88
CA GLY A 24 1.17 -7.57 2.70
C GLY A 24 -0.02 -8.40 2.28
N LEU A 25 -0.45 -9.32 3.12
CA LEU A 25 -1.64 -10.09 2.80
C LEU A 25 -2.89 -9.23 2.97
N ASN A 26 -3.92 -9.52 2.18
CA ASN A 26 -5.18 -8.82 2.35
C ASN A 26 -6.00 -9.49 3.45
N VAL A 27 -7.19 -8.93 3.73
CA VAL A 27 -8.02 -9.42 4.82
C VAL A 27 -8.37 -10.89 4.63
N THR A 28 -8.78 -11.25 3.44
CA THR A 28 -9.18 -12.64 3.16
C THR A 28 -8.01 -13.59 3.40
N GLU A 29 -6.83 -13.21 2.91
CA GLU A 29 -5.65 -14.05 3.07
C GLU A 29 -5.23 -14.16 4.53
N CYS A 30 -5.30 -13.05 5.26
CA CYS A 30 -4.95 -13.08 6.66
C CYS A 30 -5.91 -13.97 7.46
N CYS A 31 -7.18 -13.86 7.16
CA CYS A 31 -8.17 -14.68 7.86
C CYS A 31 -7.98 -16.16 7.56
N HIS A 32 -7.65 -16.48 6.32
CA HIS A 32 -7.32 -17.85 5.97
C HIS A 32 -6.11 -18.35 6.75
N TYR A 33 -5.08 -17.54 6.80
CA TYR A 33 -3.86 -17.89 7.49
C TYR A 33 -4.11 -18.10 8.98
N ALA A 34 -4.95 -17.26 9.57
CA ALA A 34 -5.25 -17.34 10.99
C ALA A 34 -6.40 -18.29 11.30
N ASP A 35 -7.05 -18.80 10.26
CA ASP A 35 -8.14 -19.76 10.38
C ASP A 35 -9.32 -19.19 11.14
N ILE A 36 -9.75 -18.01 10.74
CA ILE A 36 -10.96 -17.38 11.26
C ILE A 36 -11.78 -16.85 10.10
N SER A 37 -13.04 -16.53 10.38
CA SER A 37 -13.89 -15.95 9.36
C SER A 37 -13.65 -14.44 9.27
N ARG A 38 -14.00 -13.88 8.11
CA ARG A 38 -13.90 -12.43 7.95
C ARG A 38 -14.87 -11.72 8.89
N THR A 39 -16.03 -12.32 9.12
CA THR A 39 -17.00 -11.74 10.04
C THR A 39 -16.39 -11.59 11.43
N ALA A 40 -15.72 -12.64 11.91
CA ALA A 40 -15.08 -12.57 13.22
C ALA A 40 -14.02 -11.50 13.26
N PHE A 41 -13.26 -11.37 12.18
CA PHE A 41 -12.23 -10.35 12.10
C PHE A 41 -12.83 -8.94 12.19
N TYR A 42 -13.87 -8.68 11.41
CA TYR A 42 -14.47 -7.34 11.40
C TYR A 42 -15.18 -7.04 12.71
N ASP A 43 -15.82 -8.05 13.32
CA ASP A 43 -16.41 -7.85 14.63
C ASP A 43 -15.37 -7.45 15.66
N TYR A 44 -14.24 -8.12 15.63
CA TYR A 44 -13.18 -7.82 16.57
C TYR A 44 -12.63 -6.43 16.36
N CYS A 45 -12.48 -6.02 15.10
CA CYS A 45 -12.00 -4.67 14.78
C CYS A 45 -12.98 -3.62 15.33
N GLU A 46 -14.27 -3.88 15.17
CA GLU A 46 -15.27 -2.94 15.62
C GLU A 46 -15.25 -2.78 17.13
N LYS A 47 -15.04 -3.87 17.84
CA LYS A 47 -15.04 -3.85 19.29
C LYS A 47 -13.70 -3.43 19.87
N ASN A 48 -12.66 -3.41 19.06
CA ASN A 48 -11.32 -3.08 19.51
C ASN A 48 -10.67 -2.10 18.57
N PRO A 49 -11.00 -0.80 18.71
CA PRO A 49 -10.46 0.21 17.81
C PRO A 49 -8.94 0.24 17.79
N GLU A 50 -8.30 -0.08 18.90
CA GLU A 50 -6.84 -0.09 18.95
C GLU A 50 -6.27 -1.14 18.01
N PHE A 51 -6.93 -2.31 17.98
CA PHE A 51 -6.51 -3.35 17.07
C PHE A 51 -6.70 -2.91 15.62
N ALA A 52 -7.84 -2.29 15.33
CA ALA A 52 -8.12 -1.81 13.97
C ALA A 52 -7.06 -0.81 13.54
N ASP A 53 -6.69 0.11 14.42
CA ASP A 53 -5.65 1.09 14.11
C ASP A 53 -4.31 0.41 13.87
N ARG A 54 -4.00 -0.58 14.68
CA ARG A 54 -2.76 -1.33 14.53
C ARG A 54 -2.69 -2.02 13.18
N ILE A 55 -3.82 -2.61 12.75
CA ILE A 55 -3.87 -3.27 11.45
C ILE A 55 -3.61 -2.28 10.33
N GLU A 56 -4.17 -1.08 10.42
CA GLU A 56 -3.93 -0.08 9.39
C GLU A 56 -2.46 0.30 9.33
N GLU A 57 -1.82 0.41 10.49
CA GLU A 57 -0.39 0.69 10.52
C GLU A 57 0.40 -0.42 9.84
N LEU A 58 0.05 -1.66 10.14
CA LEU A 58 0.77 -2.80 9.59
C LEU A 58 0.59 -2.91 8.08
N LYS A 59 -0.58 -2.52 7.58
CA LYS A 59 -0.82 -2.56 6.15
C LYS A 59 0.15 -1.68 5.38
N SER A 60 0.67 -0.65 6.00
CA SER A 60 1.60 0.25 5.32
C SER A 60 3.04 -0.27 5.30
N CYS A 61 3.34 -1.32 6.07
CA CYS A 61 4.71 -1.81 6.18
C CYS A 61 5.31 -2.26 4.85
N PRO A 62 4.59 -3.04 4.01
CA PRO A 62 5.19 -3.45 2.75
C PRO A 62 5.56 -2.29 1.85
N SER A 63 4.69 -1.27 1.80
CA SER A 63 4.99 -0.10 0.99
C SER A 63 6.19 0.66 1.52
N ALA A 64 6.27 0.81 2.84
CA ALA A 64 7.41 1.48 3.45
C ALA A 64 8.70 0.71 3.16
N LYS A 65 8.64 -0.61 3.28
CA LYS A 65 9.81 -1.43 2.99
C LYS A 65 10.22 -1.32 1.54
N ALA A 66 9.25 -1.34 0.64
CA ALA A 66 9.53 -1.22 -0.78
C ALA A 66 10.17 0.13 -1.08
N LYS A 67 9.69 1.20 -0.45
CA LYS A 67 10.27 2.52 -0.63
C LYS A 67 11.72 2.53 -0.18
N LEU A 68 11.99 1.93 0.97
CA LEU A 68 13.36 1.87 1.46
C LEU A 68 14.26 1.12 0.49
N ASN A 69 13.77 0.00 -0.04
CA ASN A 69 14.55 -0.78 -0.99
C ASN A 69 14.85 0.00 -2.25
N VAL A 70 13.83 0.69 -2.76
CA VAL A 70 14.00 1.47 -3.98
C VAL A 70 14.97 2.62 -3.76
N VAL A 71 14.79 3.34 -2.66
CA VAL A 71 15.67 4.48 -2.37
C VAL A 71 17.10 4.01 -2.17
N GLU A 72 17.27 2.88 -1.50
CA GLU A 72 18.62 2.35 -1.29
C GLU A 72 19.29 2.01 -2.62
N ALA A 73 18.51 1.40 -3.54
CA ALA A 73 19.05 1.09 -4.86
C ALA A 73 19.42 2.36 -5.61
N ILE A 74 18.59 3.39 -5.49
CA ILE A 74 18.87 4.66 -6.13
C ILE A 74 20.15 5.26 -5.56
N GLU A 75 20.31 5.20 -4.24
CA GLU A 75 21.50 5.73 -3.59
C GLU A 75 22.75 4.99 -4.04
N ASN A 76 22.59 3.74 -4.42
CA ASN A 76 23.71 2.93 -4.93
C ASN A 76 23.94 3.13 -6.42
N GLY A 77 23.21 4.04 -7.03
CA GLY A 77 23.51 4.42 -8.41
C GLY A 77 22.67 3.74 -9.47
N ASP A 78 21.53 3.16 -9.09
CA ASP A 78 20.66 2.51 -10.08
C ASP A 78 20.00 3.56 -10.94
N THR A 79 20.49 3.73 -12.15
CA THR A 79 20.02 4.77 -13.04
C THR A 79 18.59 4.50 -13.52
N ASP A 80 18.27 3.27 -13.80
CA ASP A 80 16.93 2.93 -14.28
C ASP A 80 15.88 3.23 -13.21
N LEU A 81 16.16 2.85 -11.96
CA LEU A 81 15.24 3.16 -10.87
C LEU A 81 15.17 4.65 -10.62
N SER A 82 16.30 5.35 -10.79
CA SER A 82 16.30 6.80 -10.62
C SER A 82 15.39 7.47 -11.62
N LYS A 83 15.45 7.04 -12.87
CA LYS A 83 14.57 7.57 -13.91
C LYS A 83 13.12 7.27 -13.60
N TRP A 84 12.85 6.02 -13.20
CA TRP A 84 11.48 5.61 -12.85
C TRP A 84 10.94 6.47 -11.71
N TRP A 85 11.77 6.71 -10.69
CA TRP A 85 11.36 7.52 -9.54
C TRP A 85 11.01 8.94 -9.97
N LEU A 86 11.85 9.54 -10.81
CA LEU A 86 11.60 10.90 -11.27
C LEU A 86 10.32 10.99 -12.07
N GLU A 87 10.07 10.02 -12.91
CA GLU A 87 8.85 10.02 -13.70
C GLU A 87 7.60 9.91 -12.83
N ARG A 88 7.69 9.17 -11.73
CA ARG A 88 6.53 8.97 -10.88
C ARG A 88 6.34 10.08 -9.87
N LYS A 89 7.44 10.62 -9.35
CA LYS A 89 7.36 11.61 -8.28
C LYS A 89 7.40 13.03 -8.78
N ASN A 90 8.15 13.27 -9.84
CA ASN A 90 8.32 14.62 -10.39
C ASN A 90 7.72 14.68 -11.78
N LYS A 91 6.45 14.39 -11.87
CA LYS A 91 5.78 14.30 -13.15
C LYS A 91 5.87 15.58 -13.96
N ASP A 92 5.86 16.71 -13.30
CA ASP A 92 5.89 17.98 -13.99
C ASP A 92 7.11 18.10 -14.87
N GLU A 93 8.21 17.52 -14.45
CA GLU A 93 9.46 17.63 -15.17
C GLU A 93 9.81 16.40 -15.98
N PHE A 94 9.41 15.22 -15.49
CA PHE A 94 9.93 13.97 -16.03
C PHE A 94 8.87 12.98 -16.48
N SER A 95 7.60 13.38 -16.49
CA SER A 95 6.56 12.46 -16.92
C SER A 95 6.70 12.16 -18.40
N THR A 96 6.08 11.06 -18.80
CA THR A 96 6.11 10.72 -20.21
C THR A 96 5.34 11.76 -21.01
N LYS A 97 5.69 11.84 -22.27
CA LYS A 97 5.02 12.77 -23.16
C LYS A 97 3.53 12.56 -23.19
N GLN A 98 3.14 11.32 -23.13
CA GLN A 98 1.74 10.98 -23.17
C GLN A 98 0.98 11.52 -21.98
N GLU A 99 1.55 11.42 -20.81
CA GLU A 99 0.92 11.98 -19.63
C GLU A 99 0.82 13.49 -19.72
N VAL A 100 1.85 14.11 -20.21
CA VAL A 100 1.85 15.55 -20.36
C VAL A 100 0.74 15.98 -21.30
N SER A 101 0.59 15.28 -22.39
CA SER A 101 -0.48 15.59 -23.35
C SER A 101 -1.85 15.48 -22.72
N ALA A 102 -2.05 14.46 -21.93
CA ALA A 102 -3.34 14.27 -21.28
C ALA A 102 -3.65 15.41 -20.33
N ASP A 103 -2.66 15.86 -19.61
CA ASP A 103 -2.84 16.95 -18.67
C ASP A 103 -3.17 18.25 -19.39
N VAL A 104 -2.43 18.52 -20.42
CA VAL A 104 -2.63 19.75 -21.17
C VAL A 104 -3.99 19.73 -21.86
N LYS A 105 -4.37 18.58 -22.30
CA LYS A 105 -5.63 18.46 -22.97
C LYS A 105 -6.80 18.93 -22.13
N GLY A 106 -6.70 18.76 -20.87
CA GLY A 106 -7.72 19.28 -19.98
C GLY A 106 -7.79 20.77 -20.01
N ASP A 107 -6.76 21.42 -20.41
CA ASP A 107 -6.72 22.85 -20.49
C ASP A 107 -6.94 23.37 -21.83
N LEU A 108 -6.30 22.97 -22.75
CA LEU A 108 -6.28 23.55 -23.92
C LEU A 108 -5.46 23.14 -24.85
N GLU A 109 -5.06 23.15 -25.08
CA GLU A 109 -4.22 22.73 -25.61
C GLU A 109 -3.13 23.29 -25.72
N ILE A 110 -2.43 23.56 -25.38
CA ILE A 110 -1.32 24.12 -25.39
C ILE A 110 -0.30 23.56 -25.57
N THR A 111 -0.21 23.25 -25.81
CA THR A 111 0.71 22.86 -25.86
C THR A 111 1.34 22.30 -26.20
N ILE A 112 1.37 22.07 -26.74
CA ILE A 112 1.93 21.39 -26.84
C ILE A 112 2.81 21.23 -27.11
N GLU A 113 3.15 21.52 -27.39
CA GLU A 113 4.02 21.30 -27.43
C GLU A 113 4.88 21.20 -26.97
N LEU A 114 5.02 21.32 -26.60
CA LEU A 114 5.87 21.08 -26.03
C LEU A 114 6.45 20.29 -25.91
N SER A 115 6.13 20.12 -26.45
CA SER A 115 6.69 19.48 -26.58
C SER A 115 7.49 18.87 -26.70
N ASP A 116 7.51 18.93 -27.10
CA ASP A 116 8.12 18.38 -27.25
C ASP A 116 8.97 17.95 -27.04
N ASP A 117 8.89 18.10 -27.05
CA ASP A 117 9.60 17.82 -26.80
C ASP A 117 10.09 17.44 -26.47
N GLU A 118 9.90 17.68 -26.50
CA GLU A 118 10.31 17.53 -26.19
C GLU A 118 10.74 17.35 -26.04
#